data_664468c42cba6405d7a1234f458fd092
#
_entry.id   664468c42cba6405d7a1234f458fd092
#
_cell.length_a   1.000
_cell.length_b   1.000
_cell.length_c   1.000
_cell.angle_alpha   90.00
_cell.angle_beta   90.00
_cell.angle_gamma   90.00
#
_symmetry.space_group_name_H-M   'P 1'
#
loop_
_entity.id
_entity.type
_entity.pdbx_description
1 polymer ?
#
loop_
_entity_poly.entity_id
_entity_poly.type
_entity_poly.pdbx_seq_one_letter_code
_entity_poly.pdbx_strand_id
1 'polypeptide(L)'
;QDYDPQGASVTMLISEEATREGSVDREETPGPLRESVATHLDKSHICVHTYPEVHPHDGICTFRADIEVSTCGVISPLKALNYLIHALESDIVTLDYRVRGFTRDTDGNKHYIDHDINSIQNFIGQDILDMYDMIDVNVYQENMFHSKMMIKDNDLNNYLFGVTTDDLSDEEENSIREKLRKEMQEIFYARNIA
;
A
#
# COMPACT_ATOMS: atom_id res chain seq x y z
N GLN A 1 -12.88 -17.22 15.83
CA GLN A 1 -13.73 -16.41 16.73
C GLN A 1 -15.14 -16.32 16.15
N ASP A 2 -16.10 -16.53 16.96
CA ASP A 2 -17.52 -16.36 16.60
C ASP A 2 -17.98 -14.99 17.07
N TYR A 3 -18.72 -14.29 16.24
CA TYR A 3 -19.29 -12.98 16.54
C TYR A 3 -20.80 -13.05 16.62
N ASP A 4 -21.38 -12.34 17.59
CA ASP A 4 -22.82 -12.19 17.72
C ASP A 4 -23.25 -10.89 16.97
N PRO A 5 -24.31 -10.89 16.13
CA PRO A 5 -25.29 -11.96 15.97
C PRO A 5 -24.88 -13.10 15.02
N GLN A 6 -23.97 -12.93 14.12
CA GLN A 6 -23.47 -13.97 13.23
C GLN A 6 -22.21 -13.51 12.54
N GLY A 7 -21.12 -14.16 12.75
CA GLY A 7 -19.86 -13.92 12.04
C GLY A 7 -18.79 -14.85 12.55
N ALA A 8 -17.85 -15.12 11.70
CA ALA A 8 -16.64 -15.85 12.05
C ALA A 8 -15.42 -15.08 11.58
N SER A 9 -14.38 -15.04 12.41
CA SER A 9 -13.09 -14.58 11.96
C SER A 9 -12.17 -15.77 11.82
N VAL A 10 -11.56 -15.88 10.67
CA VAL A 10 -10.47 -16.83 10.42
C VAL A 10 -9.22 -16.01 10.15
N THR A 11 -8.22 -16.16 11.00
CA THR A 11 -6.89 -15.63 10.71
C THR A 11 -6.05 -16.80 10.22
N MET A 12 -5.60 -16.71 8.98
CA MET A 12 -4.74 -17.70 8.37
C MET A 12 -3.39 -17.05 8.11
N LEU A 13 -2.37 -17.48 8.82
CA LEU A 13 -0.99 -17.13 8.53
C LEU A 13 -0.41 -18.23 7.63
N ILE A 14 -0.10 -17.87 6.39
CA ILE A 14 0.58 -18.77 5.47
C ILE A 14 2.01 -18.27 5.35
N SER A 15 2.93 -18.95 6.02
CA SER A 15 4.36 -18.76 5.78
C SER A 15 4.86 -19.92 4.94
N GLU A 16 5.41 -19.68 3.78
CA GLU A 16 6.28 -20.66 3.14
C GLU A 16 7.60 -20.67 3.91
N GLU A 17 7.84 -21.75 4.67
CA GLU A 17 9.21 -22.07 5.07
C GLU A 17 10.01 -22.25 3.78
N ALA A 18 10.99 -21.39 3.57
CA ALA A 18 11.96 -21.60 2.52
C ALA A 18 12.52 -23.01 2.73
N THR A 19 12.21 -23.92 1.82
CA THR A 19 12.80 -25.25 1.80
C THR A 19 14.30 -25.05 1.70
N ARG A 20 14.95 -25.22 2.82
CA ARG A 20 16.39 -25.25 2.92
C ARG A 20 16.87 -26.45 2.12
N GLU A 21 17.91 -26.20 1.36
CA GLU A 21 18.72 -27.17 0.64
C GLU A 21 18.21 -27.51 -0.76
N GLY A 22 18.94 -27.04 -1.74
CA GLY A 22 18.90 -27.47 -3.11
C GLY A 22 17.99 -26.68 -4.02
N SER A 23 17.88 -25.38 -3.84
CA SER A 23 17.26 -24.53 -4.86
C SER A 23 18.16 -24.44 -6.08
N VAL A 24 17.99 -25.38 -6.95
CA VAL A 24 18.22 -25.18 -8.37
C VAL A 24 17.36 -23.98 -8.80
N ASP A 25 17.99 -23.07 -9.52
CA ASP A 25 17.43 -21.95 -10.23
C ASP A 25 15.90 -21.96 -10.33
N ARG A 26 15.23 -21.34 -9.36
CA ARG A 26 13.84 -20.98 -9.54
C ARG A 26 13.83 -19.73 -10.39
N GLU A 27 13.38 -19.88 -11.62
CA GLU A 27 12.87 -18.75 -12.37
C GLU A 27 11.93 -17.96 -11.45
N GLU A 28 12.20 -16.68 -11.30
CA GLU A 28 11.42 -15.78 -10.48
C GLU A 28 9.98 -15.77 -10.96
N THR A 29 9.12 -16.50 -10.29
CA THR A 29 7.69 -16.36 -10.49
C THR A 29 7.24 -15.15 -9.70
N PRO A 30 6.65 -14.12 -10.34
CA PRO A 30 6.07 -13.02 -9.61
C PRO A 30 4.96 -13.56 -8.71
N GLY A 31 5.17 -13.46 -7.42
CA GLY A 31 4.22 -13.91 -6.42
C GLY A 31 4.66 -13.55 -5.00
N PRO A 32 3.77 -13.62 -4.03
CA PRO A 32 4.11 -13.33 -2.65
C PRO A 32 5.14 -14.35 -2.17
N LEU A 33 6.35 -13.86 -1.92
CA LEU A 33 7.50 -14.72 -1.69
C LEU A 33 7.60 -15.29 -0.29
N ARG A 34 6.91 -14.75 0.73
CA ARG A 34 7.12 -15.26 2.10
C ARG A 34 5.94 -15.20 3.07
N GLU A 35 5.12 -14.17 3.05
CA GLU A 35 4.03 -14.07 4.03
C GLU A 35 2.78 -13.48 3.41
N SER A 36 1.68 -14.20 3.49
CA SER A 36 0.36 -13.70 3.16
C SER A 36 -0.52 -13.83 4.40
N VAL A 37 -1.14 -12.73 4.79
CA VAL A 37 -2.11 -12.72 5.88
C VAL A 37 -3.48 -12.39 5.31
N ALA A 38 -4.42 -13.30 5.46
CA ALA A 38 -5.81 -13.04 5.17
C ALA A 38 -6.60 -13.09 6.47
N THR A 39 -7.20 -11.97 6.87
CA THR A 39 -8.05 -11.89 8.04
C THR A 39 -9.48 -11.66 7.60
N HIS A 40 -10.34 -12.63 7.86
CA HIS A 40 -11.77 -12.49 7.66
C HIS A 40 -12.41 -11.98 8.96
N LEU A 41 -12.87 -10.75 8.91
CA LEU A 41 -13.68 -10.13 9.95
C LEU A 41 -15.15 -10.36 9.63
N ASP A 42 -16.06 -10.14 10.59
CA ASP A 42 -17.49 -10.27 10.33
C ASP A 42 -17.89 -9.48 9.07
N LYS A 43 -18.24 -10.19 8.00
CA LYS A 43 -18.61 -9.62 6.69
C LYS A 43 -17.55 -8.71 6.05
N SER A 44 -16.32 -8.74 6.55
CA SER A 44 -15.21 -7.91 6.07
C SER A 44 -13.94 -8.74 5.96
N HIS A 45 -12.96 -8.26 5.18
CA HIS A 45 -11.65 -8.88 5.14
C HIS A 45 -10.55 -7.86 4.92
N ILE A 46 -9.37 -8.22 5.38
CA ILE A 46 -8.11 -7.54 5.07
C ILE A 46 -7.17 -8.59 4.50
N CYS A 47 -6.58 -8.28 3.36
CA CYS A 47 -5.55 -9.10 2.73
C CYS A 47 -4.28 -8.26 2.57
N VAL A 48 -3.13 -8.84 2.90
CA VAL A 48 -1.84 -8.17 2.78
C VAL A 48 -0.87 -9.08 2.04
N HIS A 49 -0.26 -8.56 0.99
CA HIS A 49 0.81 -9.21 0.25
C HIS A 49 2.05 -8.31 0.27
N THR A 50 3.21 -8.88 0.53
CA THR A 50 4.48 -8.16 0.55
C THR A 50 5.42 -8.70 -0.51
N TYR A 51 6.12 -7.79 -1.19
CA TYR A 51 7.03 -8.11 -2.29
C TYR A 51 8.38 -7.40 -2.06
N PRO A 52 9.28 -8.01 -1.28
CA PRO A 52 10.64 -7.50 -1.16
C PRO A 52 11.41 -7.80 -2.45
N GLU A 53 12.11 -6.80 -2.96
CA GLU A 53 13.02 -7.00 -4.09
C GLU A 53 14.34 -7.60 -3.60
N VAL A 54 14.80 -8.65 -4.28
CA VAL A 54 16.01 -9.40 -3.88
C VAL A 54 17.22 -9.06 -4.75
N HIS A 55 16.99 -8.64 -6.00
CA HIS A 55 18.03 -8.38 -6.99
C HIS A 55 17.75 -7.07 -7.74
N PRO A 56 18.01 -5.91 -7.12
CA PRO A 56 17.78 -4.62 -7.77
C PRO A 56 18.79 -4.40 -8.91
N HIS A 57 18.32 -3.84 -10.03
CA HIS A 57 19.19 -3.60 -11.19
C HIS A 57 20.25 -2.53 -10.91
N ASP A 58 19.88 -1.41 -10.29
CA ASP A 58 20.76 -0.26 -10.05
C ASP A 58 21.18 -0.08 -8.58
N GLY A 59 21.02 -1.12 -7.77
CA GLY A 59 21.37 -1.13 -6.35
C GLY A 59 20.32 -0.48 -5.44
N ILE A 60 19.17 -0.07 -5.98
CA ILE A 60 18.03 0.43 -5.21
C ILE A 60 17.04 -0.71 -5.05
N CYS A 61 16.81 -1.13 -3.80
CA CYS A 61 15.81 -2.14 -3.49
C CYS A 61 14.46 -1.51 -3.25
N THR A 62 13.41 -2.07 -3.83
CA THR A 62 12.04 -1.71 -3.55
C THR A 62 11.37 -2.71 -2.62
N PHE A 63 10.48 -2.24 -1.77
CA PHE A 63 9.60 -3.07 -0.97
C PHE A 63 8.16 -2.63 -1.25
N ARG A 64 7.37 -3.53 -1.81
CA ARG A 64 5.96 -3.27 -2.08
C ARG A 64 5.07 -4.03 -1.09
N ALA A 65 4.06 -3.37 -0.58
CA ALA A 65 2.97 -4.00 0.16
C ALA A 65 1.64 -3.68 -0.54
N ASP A 66 0.90 -4.72 -0.91
CA ASP A 66 -0.46 -4.60 -1.42
C ASP A 66 -1.42 -4.93 -0.28
N ILE A 67 -2.29 -3.97 0.06
CA ILE A 67 -3.24 -4.11 1.16
C ILE A 67 -4.64 -3.92 0.61
N GLU A 68 -5.45 -4.97 0.66
CA GLU A 68 -6.85 -4.92 0.28
C GLU A 68 -7.73 -4.93 1.55
N VAL A 69 -8.62 -3.95 1.63
CA VAL A 69 -9.60 -3.85 2.71
C VAL A 69 -11.00 -3.85 2.10
N SER A 70 -11.81 -4.84 2.43
CA SER A 70 -13.20 -4.91 1.99
C SER A 70 -14.13 -4.93 3.19
N THR A 71 -15.11 -4.06 3.19
CA THR A 71 -16.10 -3.93 4.27
C THR A 71 -17.51 -4.06 3.73
N CYS A 72 -18.41 -4.67 4.50
CA CYS A 72 -19.83 -4.75 4.18
C CYS A 72 -20.70 -4.09 5.27
N GLY A 73 -20.10 -3.43 6.22
CA GLY A 73 -20.82 -2.79 7.33
C GLY A 73 -21.09 -1.31 7.07
N VAL A 74 -21.45 -0.64 8.13
CA VAL A 74 -21.62 0.83 8.17
C VAL A 74 -20.29 1.56 8.41
N ILE A 75 -19.18 0.84 8.34
CA ILE A 75 -17.82 1.38 8.59
C ILE A 75 -17.14 1.62 7.26
N SER A 76 -16.73 2.87 7.02
CA SER A 76 -15.89 3.20 5.88
C SER A 76 -14.46 2.70 6.09
N PRO A 77 -13.87 1.94 5.14
CA PRO A 77 -12.47 1.54 5.19
C PRO A 77 -11.51 2.74 5.07
N LEU A 78 -11.97 3.87 4.52
CA LEU A 78 -11.16 5.09 4.39
C LEU A 78 -10.69 5.65 5.74
N LYS A 79 -11.36 5.30 6.84
CA LYS A 79 -10.92 5.67 8.20
C LYS A 79 -9.58 5.08 8.62
N ALA A 80 -9.13 4.02 7.95
CA ALA A 80 -7.85 3.39 8.22
C ALA A 80 -6.67 4.05 7.46
N LEU A 81 -6.94 4.93 6.49
CA LEU A 81 -5.91 5.46 5.58
C LEU A 81 -4.76 6.15 6.31
N ASN A 82 -5.08 7.10 7.20
CA ASN A 82 -4.04 7.84 7.93
C ASN A 82 -3.13 6.90 8.73
N TYR A 83 -3.74 5.92 9.39
CA TYR A 83 -2.97 4.94 10.15
C TYR A 83 -2.05 4.10 9.24
N LEU A 84 -2.56 3.62 8.12
CA LEU A 84 -1.78 2.80 7.19
C LEU A 84 -0.64 3.58 6.56
N ILE A 85 -0.90 4.81 6.12
CA ILE A 85 0.13 5.65 5.49
C ILE A 85 1.25 5.96 6.50
N HIS A 86 0.89 6.35 7.73
CA HIS A 86 1.88 6.60 8.78
C HIS A 86 2.63 5.34 9.22
N ALA A 87 1.95 4.20 9.33
CA ALA A 87 2.58 2.97 9.83
C ALA A 87 3.55 2.35 8.82
N LEU A 88 3.36 2.60 7.53
CA LEU A 88 4.20 2.06 6.47
C LEU A 88 5.27 3.04 6.00
N GLU A 89 5.13 4.34 6.30
CA GLU A 89 6.08 5.40 5.91
C GLU A 89 6.52 5.30 4.44
N SER A 90 5.56 4.98 3.54
CA SER A 90 5.84 4.64 2.15
C SER A 90 6.18 5.88 1.33
N ASP A 91 7.20 5.80 0.47
CA ASP A 91 7.57 6.88 -0.44
C ASP A 91 6.52 7.11 -1.52
N ILE A 92 5.89 6.03 -1.96
CA ILE A 92 4.85 6.04 -2.98
C ILE A 92 3.65 5.26 -2.47
N VAL A 93 2.48 5.87 -2.56
CA VAL A 93 1.20 5.24 -2.19
C VAL A 93 0.26 5.31 -3.39
N THR A 94 -0.29 4.18 -3.76
CA THR A 94 -1.37 4.10 -4.74
C THR A 94 -2.62 3.62 -4.04
N LEU A 95 -3.69 4.38 -4.15
CA LEU A 95 -4.97 4.11 -3.51
C LEU A 95 -6.03 3.88 -4.58
N ASP A 96 -6.67 2.72 -4.52
CA ASP A 96 -7.84 2.38 -5.31
C ASP A 96 -9.02 2.18 -4.37
N TYR A 97 -10.07 2.98 -4.53
CA TYR A 97 -11.26 2.86 -3.72
C TYR A 97 -12.49 2.74 -4.61
N ARG A 98 -13.29 1.75 -4.32
CA ARG A 98 -14.54 1.52 -5.04
C ARG A 98 -15.69 1.26 -4.09
N VAL A 99 -16.75 2.05 -4.22
CA VAL A 99 -18.02 1.82 -3.49
C VAL A 99 -18.94 0.96 -4.34
N ARG A 100 -19.44 -0.14 -3.76
CA ARG A 100 -20.33 -1.08 -4.44
C ARG A 100 -21.59 -1.28 -3.63
N GLY A 101 -22.75 -1.00 -4.25
CA GLY A 101 -24.03 -1.32 -3.68
C GLY A 101 -24.34 -0.60 -2.37
N PHE A 102 -25.02 -1.29 -1.47
CA PHE A 102 -25.45 -0.77 -0.18
C PHE A 102 -25.38 -1.87 0.90
N THR A 103 -25.37 -1.45 2.14
CA THR A 103 -25.50 -2.33 3.31
C THR A 103 -26.93 -2.24 3.86
N ARG A 104 -27.44 -3.34 4.40
CA ARG A 104 -28.68 -3.37 5.19
C ARG A 104 -28.37 -3.60 6.66
N ASP A 105 -29.05 -2.88 7.53
CA ASP A 105 -29.05 -3.18 8.95
C ASP A 105 -30.05 -4.32 9.28
N THR A 106 -30.15 -4.67 10.55
CA THR A 106 -31.06 -5.71 11.05
C THR A 106 -32.55 -5.36 10.85
N ASP A 107 -32.86 -4.07 10.73
CA ASP A 107 -34.22 -3.56 10.52
C ASP A 107 -34.59 -3.46 9.03
N GLY A 108 -33.61 -3.78 8.15
CA GLY A 108 -33.78 -3.78 6.70
C GLY A 108 -33.52 -2.45 6.02
N ASN A 109 -33.10 -1.41 6.75
CA ASN A 109 -32.78 -0.12 6.16
C ASN A 109 -31.50 -0.20 5.32
N LYS A 110 -31.48 0.53 4.21
CA LYS A 110 -30.32 0.60 3.33
C LYS A 110 -29.40 1.75 3.75
N HIS A 111 -28.13 1.46 3.79
CA HIS A 111 -27.08 2.43 4.07
C HIS A 111 -26.12 2.53 2.86
N TYR A 112 -25.93 3.74 2.35
CA TYR A 112 -25.09 4.05 1.20
C TYR A 112 -23.83 4.75 1.68
N ILE A 113 -22.91 3.95 2.24
CA ILE A 113 -21.65 4.46 2.81
C ILE A 113 -20.75 4.97 1.68
N ASP A 114 -20.17 6.14 1.88
CA ASP A 114 -19.20 6.77 0.98
C ASP A 114 -19.68 7.05 -0.46
N HIS A 115 -20.98 7.02 -0.74
CA HIS A 115 -21.51 7.32 -2.07
C HIS A 115 -21.40 8.81 -2.45
N ASP A 116 -21.22 9.70 -1.47
CA ASP A 116 -21.20 11.16 -1.68
C ASP A 116 -19.77 11.74 -1.59
N ILE A 117 -18.73 10.90 -1.56
CA ILE A 117 -17.36 11.39 -1.52
C ILE A 117 -16.95 11.98 -2.86
N ASN A 118 -16.09 13.01 -2.82
CA ASN A 118 -15.54 13.66 -4.00
C ASN A 118 -14.08 13.29 -4.25
N SER A 119 -13.35 12.96 -3.20
CA SER A 119 -11.95 12.57 -3.26
C SER A 119 -11.56 11.76 -2.03
N ILE A 120 -10.65 10.80 -2.20
CA ILE A 120 -10.01 10.09 -1.10
C ILE A 120 -9.23 11.05 -0.20
N GLN A 121 -8.69 12.14 -0.75
CA GLN A 121 -7.94 13.15 0.00
C GLN A 121 -8.74 13.75 1.17
N ASN A 122 -10.07 13.77 1.09
CA ASN A 122 -10.91 14.26 2.18
C ASN A 122 -10.81 13.41 3.46
N PHE A 123 -10.23 12.21 3.36
CA PHE A 123 -10.03 11.27 4.47
C PHE A 123 -8.57 11.19 4.93
N ILE A 124 -7.69 11.97 4.32
CA ILE A 124 -6.26 12.02 4.62
C ILE A 124 -5.99 13.26 5.48
N GLY A 125 -5.20 13.08 6.53
CA GLY A 125 -4.82 14.17 7.43
C GLY A 125 -3.96 15.22 6.73
N GLN A 126 -4.04 16.45 7.18
CA GLN A 126 -3.30 17.57 6.58
C GLN A 126 -1.78 17.37 6.68
N ASP A 127 -1.32 16.76 7.73
CA ASP A 127 0.09 16.39 7.94
C ASP A 127 0.61 15.48 6.83
N ILE A 128 -0.19 14.48 6.41
CA ILE A 128 0.15 13.61 5.27
C ILE A 128 0.06 14.39 3.95
N LEU A 129 -1.02 15.16 3.74
CA LEU A 129 -1.18 15.95 2.50
C LEU A 129 -0.02 16.93 2.28
N ASP A 130 0.54 17.46 3.36
CA ASP A 130 1.68 18.37 3.29
C ASP A 130 2.98 17.65 2.88
N MET A 131 3.12 16.37 3.22
CA MET A 131 4.30 15.56 2.90
C MET A 131 4.32 15.00 1.46
N TYR A 132 3.16 14.85 0.83
CA TYR A 132 3.07 14.16 -0.47
C TYR A 132 2.57 15.08 -1.59
N ASP A 133 3.10 14.85 -2.80
CA ASP A 133 2.47 15.28 -4.05
C ASP A 133 1.41 14.26 -4.44
N MET A 134 0.21 14.73 -4.80
CA MET A 134 -0.92 13.85 -5.06
C MET A 134 -1.56 14.10 -6.42
N ILE A 135 -2.01 13.02 -7.04
CA ILE A 135 -2.78 13.03 -8.28
C ILE A 135 -4.04 12.19 -8.08
N ASP A 136 -5.21 12.77 -8.34
CA ASP A 136 -6.49 12.07 -8.34
C ASP A 136 -6.99 11.83 -9.75
N VAL A 137 -7.53 10.62 -9.97
CA VAL A 137 -8.28 10.26 -11.17
C VAL A 137 -9.58 9.57 -10.72
N ASN A 138 -10.69 10.28 -10.78
CA ASN A 138 -11.95 9.78 -10.23
C ASN A 138 -12.99 9.55 -11.33
N VAL A 139 -13.72 8.44 -11.25
CA VAL A 139 -14.86 8.12 -12.10
C VAL A 139 -16.11 8.12 -11.24
N TYR A 140 -16.68 9.31 -11.05
CA TYR A 140 -17.79 9.53 -10.10
C TYR A 140 -19.04 8.72 -10.42
N GLN A 141 -19.35 8.49 -11.70
CA GLN A 141 -20.52 7.72 -12.12
C GLN A 141 -20.43 6.24 -11.70
N GLU A 142 -19.21 5.75 -11.50
CA GLU A 142 -18.92 4.37 -11.10
C GLU A 142 -18.54 4.24 -9.63
N ASN A 143 -18.53 5.35 -8.88
CA ASN A 143 -18.02 5.41 -7.51
C ASN A 143 -16.62 4.79 -7.37
N MET A 144 -15.76 5.13 -8.32
CA MET A 144 -14.35 4.71 -8.36
C MET A 144 -13.45 5.92 -8.16
N PHE A 145 -12.54 5.79 -7.24
CA PHE A 145 -11.60 6.82 -6.83
C PHE A 145 -10.20 6.23 -6.87
N HIS A 146 -9.30 6.93 -7.54
CA HIS A 146 -7.91 6.55 -7.65
C HIS A 146 -7.03 7.73 -7.27
N SER A 147 -6.09 7.53 -6.36
CA SER A 147 -5.13 8.54 -5.95
C SER A 147 -3.73 7.95 -5.95
N LYS A 148 -2.79 8.72 -6.46
CA LYS A 148 -1.36 8.44 -6.34
C LYS A 148 -0.69 9.51 -5.52
N MET A 149 0.19 9.10 -4.64
CA MET A 149 0.94 9.97 -3.75
C MET A 149 2.42 9.64 -3.86
N MET A 150 3.27 10.66 -3.91
CA MET A 150 4.72 10.53 -3.87
C MET A 150 5.27 11.52 -2.85
N ILE A 151 6.14 11.07 -1.97
CA ILE A 151 6.75 11.93 -0.95
C ILE A 151 7.55 13.06 -1.63
N LYS A 152 7.43 14.28 -1.11
CA LYS A 152 8.12 15.47 -1.65
C LYS A 152 9.59 15.48 -1.30
N ASP A 153 9.87 15.21 -0.03
CA ASP A 153 11.21 15.24 0.54
C ASP A 153 11.51 13.91 1.20
N ASN A 154 12.65 13.35 0.92
CA ASN A 154 13.14 12.11 1.52
C ASN A 154 14.48 12.35 2.22
N ASP A 155 14.64 11.77 3.40
CA ASP A 155 15.92 11.71 4.08
C ASP A 155 16.73 10.55 3.51
N LEU A 156 17.85 10.88 2.84
CA LEU A 156 18.70 9.87 2.21
C LEU A 156 19.22 8.82 3.19
N ASN A 157 19.38 9.16 4.46
CA ASN A 157 19.83 8.21 5.47
C ASN A 157 18.88 7.01 5.66
N ASN A 158 17.60 7.15 5.32
CA ASN A 158 16.64 6.06 5.37
C ASN A 158 16.89 4.99 4.29
N TYR A 159 17.70 5.30 3.28
CA TYR A 159 18.00 4.41 2.14
C TYR A 159 19.43 3.87 2.16
N LEU A 160 20.24 4.33 3.12
CA LEU A 160 21.63 3.91 3.26
C LEU A 160 21.73 2.82 4.33
N PHE A 161 22.27 1.67 3.96
CA PHE A 161 22.43 0.54 4.88
C PHE A 161 23.89 0.47 5.37
N GLY A 162 24.07 0.84 6.65
CA GLY A 162 25.37 0.73 7.31
C GLY A 162 26.35 1.88 7.07
N VAL A 163 25.91 2.91 6.33
CA VAL A 163 26.60 4.18 6.14
C VAL A 163 25.61 5.33 6.31
N THR A 164 26.11 6.53 6.50
CA THR A 164 25.31 7.75 6.58
C THR A 164 25.73 8.73 5.49
N THR A 165 24.98 9.79 5.28
CA THR A 165 25.36 10.86 4.35
C THR A 165 26.71 11.50 4.69
N ASP A 166 27.10 11.50 5.97
CA ASP A 166 28.40 12.03 6.42
C ASP A 166 29.59 11.18 5.95
N ASP A 167 29.36 9.93 5.57
CA ASP A 167 30.37 8.99 5.07
C ASP A 167 30.54 9.06 3.54
N LEU A 168 29.70 9.84 2.85
CA LEU A 168 29.69 9.95 1.39
C LEU A 168 30.37 11.23 0.93
N SER A 169 30.96 11.18 -0.26
CA SER A 169 31.36 12.40 -0.97
C SER A 169 30.13 13.08 -1.59
N ASP A 170 30.20 14.37 -1.85
CA ASP A 170 29.14 15.14 -2.52
C ASP A 170 28.71 14.51 -3.87
N GLU A 171 29.67 13.92 -4.60
CA GLU A 171 29.41 13.28 -5.88
C GLU A 171 28.63 11.97 -5.70
N GLU A 172 28.97 11.16 -4.70
CA GLU A 172 28.26 9.92 -4.38
C GLU A 172 26.86 10.20 -3.88
N GLU A 173 26.71 11.16 -2.97
CA GLU A 173 25.40 11.58 -2.46
C GLU A 173 24.47 12.03 -3.60
N ASN A 174 24.95 12.91 -4.47
CA ASN A 174 24.16 13.38 -5.60
C ASN A 174 23.78 12.25 -6.56
N SER A 175 24.70 11.33 -6.85
CA SER A 175 24.45 10.18 -7.71
C SER A 175 23.37 9.27 -7.13
N ILE A 176 23.38 9.01 -5.82
CA ILE A 176 22.36 8.19 -5.15
C ILE A 176 21.01 8.91 -5.17
N ARG A 177 20.98 10.20 -4.88
CA ARG A 177 19.74 11.00 -4.92
C ARG A 177 19.09 11.00 -6.31
N GLU A 178 19.90 11.14 -7.36
CA GLU A 178 19.39 11.11 -8.73
C GLU A 178 18.79 9.73 -9.08
N LYS A 179 19.47 8.65 -8.73
CA LYS A 179 18.96 7.29 -8.95
C LYS A 179 17.68 7.05 -8.18
N LEU A 180 17.64 7.38 -6.90
CA LEU A 180 16.45 7.21 -6.07
C LEU A 180 15.26 8.01 -6.61
N ARG A 181 15.49 9.26 -6.99
CA ARG A 181 14.46 10.11 -7.56
C ARG A 181 13.94 9.56 -8.90
N LYS A 182 14.83 9.05 -9.74
CA LYS A 182 14.46 8.43 -11.01
C LYS A 182 13.57 7.21 -10.75
N GLU A 183 13.99 6.30 -9.88
CA GLU A 183 13.24 5.10 -9.50
C GLU A 183 11.83 5.46 -8.99
N MET A 184 11.75 6.40 -8.05
CA MET A 184 10.47 6.86 -7.51
C MET A 184 9.55 7.43 -8.61
N GLN A 185 10.09 8.21 -9.53
CA GLN A 185 9.32 8.77 -10.64
C GLN A 185 8.86 7.68 -11.63
N GLU A 186 9.70 6.69 -11.93
CA GLU A 186 9.33 5.57 -12.80
C GLU A 186 8.18 4.76 -12.21
N ILE A 187 8.24 4.47 -10.92
CA ILE A 187 7.15 3.80 -10.21
C ILE A 187 5.88 4.66 -10.19
N PHE A 188 6.01 5.94 -9.82
CA PHE A 188 4.85 6.84 -9.70
C PHE A 188 4.14 7.05 -11.04
N TYR A 189 4.90 7.23 -12.12
CA TYR A 189 4.33 7.42 -13.46
C TYR A 189 4.09 6.11 -14.22
N ALA A 190 4.49 4.96 -13.66
CA ALA A 190 4.40 3.63 -14.28
C ALA A 190 5.02 3.60 -15.68
N ARG A 191 6.21 4.18 -15.84
CA ARG A 191 6.96 4.22 -17.11
C ARG A 191 8.43 4.46 -16.87
N ASN A 192 9.29 3.91 -17.72
CA ASN A 192 10.70 4.22 -17.70
C ASN A 192 10.95 5.68 -18.12
N ILE A 193 11.88 6.33 -17.43
CA ILE A 193 12.32 7.71 -17.69
C ILE A 193 13.73 7.64 -18.29
N ALA A 194 13.89 8.30 -19.45
CA ALA A 194 15.15 8.29 -20.18
C ALA A 194 16.24 9.11 -19.48
#